data_8ed88c6aa776f61277a8068fbccf62e0
#
_entry.id   8ed88c6aa776f61277a8068fbccf62e0
#
_cell.length_a   1.000
_cell.length_b   1.000
_cell.length_c   1.000
_cell.angle_alpha   90.00
_cell.angle_beta   90.00
_cell.angle_gamma   90.00
#
_symmetry.space_group_name_H-M   'P 1'
#
loop_
_entity.id
_entity.type
_entity.pdbx_description
1 polymer ?
#
loop_
_entity_poly.entity_id
_entity_poly.type
_entity_poly.pdbx_seq_one_letter_code
_entity_poly.pdbx_strand_id
1 'polypeptide(L)'
;MRAILNVLILALDIYKLVIIVAAVMSWLIAFNIVNIRNDFVRSVWSTVVALTEPALRPIRRYLPNTGGIDISPVILFLAILLVEQIIVLYIYPYVF
;
A
#
# COMPACT_ATOMS: atom_id res chain seq x y z
N MET A 1 5.86 8.02 24.77
CA MET A 1 6.46 7.95 23.43
C MET A 1 6.31 6.59 22.77
N ARG A 2 6.56 5.49 23.49
CA ARG A 2 6.36 4.15 22.90
C ARG A 2 4.94 3.91 22.44
N ALA A 3 3.95 4.40 23.19
CA ALA A 3 2.55 4.23 22.80
C ALA A 3 2.27 4.88 21.46
N ILE A 4 2.83 6.05 21.20
CA ILE A 4 2.67 6.75 19.93
C ILE A 4 3.32 5.96 18.81
N LEU A 5 4.54 5.46 19.03
CA LEU A 5 5.22 4.64 18.02
C LEU A 5 4.48 3.33 17.74
N ASN A 6 3.94 2.68 18.78
CA ASN A 6 3.17 1.46 18.62
C ASN A 6 1.92 1.71 17.77
N VAL A 7 1.23 2.82 18.00
CA VAL A 7 0.06 3.19 17.21
C VAL A 7 0.46 3.47 15.77
N LEU A 8 1.58 4.17 15.58
CA LEU A 8 2.08 4.45 14.23
C LEU A 8 2.40 3.16 13.47
N ILE A 9 3.09 2.23 14.13
CA ILE A 9 3.41 0.93 13.51
C ILE A 9 2.12 0.17 13.19
N LEU A 10 1.15 0.17 14.09
CA LEU A 10 -0.14 -0.46 13.83
C LEU A 10 -0.84 0.15 12.62
N ALA A 11 -0.83 1.47 12.53
CA ALA A 11 -1.42 2.16 11.39
C ALA A 11 -0.72 1.79 10.09
N LEU A 12 0.60 1.68 10.11
CA LEU A 12 1.37 1.24 8.94
C LEU A 12 1.07 -0.20 8.58
N ASP A 13 0.89 -1.08 9.57
CA ASP A 13 0.53 -2.47 9.32
C ASP A 13 -0.85 -2.58 8.65
N ILE A 14 -1.81 -1.80 9.12
CA ILE A 14 -3.14 -1.75 8.50
C ILE A 14 -3.04 -1.23 7.07
N TYR A 15 -2.25 -0.20 6.85
CA TYR A 15 -2.06 0.37 5.52
C TYR A 15 -1.39 -0.64 4.57
N LYS A 16 -0.42 -1.42 5.07
CA LYS A 16 0.20 -2.48 4.27
C LYS A 16 -0.84 -3.47 3.78
N LEU A 17 -1.81 -3.82 4.63
CA LEU A 17 -2.89 -4.72 4.24
C LEU A 17 -3.72 -4.12 3.11
N VAL A 18 -4.05 -2.83 3.21
CA VAL A 18 -4.79 -2.13 2.16
C VAL A 18 -3.99 -2.14 0.84
N ILE A 19 -2.69 -1.93 0.91
CA ILE A 19 -1.82 -1.94 -0.26
C ILE A 19 -1.79 -3.32 -0.92
N ILE A 20 -1.74 -4.39 -0.12
CA ILE A 20 -1.79 -5.75 -0.64
C ILE A 20 -3.10 -5.98 -1.39
N VAL A 21 -4.22 -5.57 -0.82
CA VAL A 21 -5.52 -5.68 -1.47
C VAL A 21 -5.52 -4.90 -2.78
N ALA A 22 -4.95 -3.70 -2.80
CA ALA A 22 -4.86 -2.89 -4.00
C ALA A 22 -4.05 -3.58 -5.09
N ALA A 23 -2.91 -4.16 -4.72
CA ALA A 23 -2.05 -4.88 -5.67
C ALA A 23 -2.77 -6.09 -6.26
N VAL A 24 -3.37 -6.90 -5.41
CA VAL A 24 -4.07 -8.11 -5.86
C VAL A 24 -5.23 -7.74 -6.76
N MET A 25 -6.05 -6.76 -6.39
CA MET A 25 -7.18 -6.34 -7.21
C MET A 25 -6.73 -5.75 -8.54
N SER A 26 -5.64 -4.96 -8.53
CA SER A 26 -5.10 -4.39 -9.76
C SER A 26 -4.70 -5.50 -10.74
N TRP A 27 -4.04 -6.53 -10.24
CA TRP A 27 -3.62 -7.65 -11.08
C TRP A 27 -4.80 -8.49 -11.56
N LEU A 28 -5.78 -8.74 -10.68
CA LEU A 28 -6.99 -9.48 -11.07
C LEU A 28 -7.76 -8.76 -12.16
N ILE A 29 -7.86 -7.44 -12.09
CA ILE A 29 -8.52 -6.64 -13.11
C ILE A 29 -7.70 -6.66 -14.40
N ALA A 30 -6.38 -6.52 -14.30
CA ALA A 30 -5.49 -6.53 -15.46
C ALA A 30 -5.53 -7.86 -16.22
N PHE A 31 -5.65 -8.98 -15.49
CA PHE A 31 -5.74 -10.31 -16.09
C PHE A 31 -7.18 -10.73 -16.42
N ASN A 32 -8.14 -9.83 -16.20
CA ASN A 32 -9.55 -10.05 -16.52
C ASN A 32 -10.16 -11.23 -15.74
N ILE A 33 -9.61 -11.51 -14.55
CA ILE A 33 -10.14 -12.55 -13.66
C ILE A 33 -11.37 -12.03 -12.93
N VAL A 34 -11.37 -10.75 -12.56
CA VAL A 34 -12.47 -10.08 -11.86
C VAL A 34 -13.08 -9.06 -12.79
N ASN A 35 -14.41 -8.99 -12.81
CA ASN A 35 -15.13 -8.06 -13.69
C ASN A 35 -15.41 -6.75 -12.95
N ILE A 36 -14.77 -5.67 -13.41
CA ILE A 36 -14.96 -4.33 -12.84
C ILE A 36 -16.37 -3.78 -13.10
N ARG A 37 -17.12 -4.39 -14.02
CA ARG A 37 -18.51 -4.01 -14.28
C ARG A 37 -19.45 -4.43 -13.15
N ASN A 38 -19.02 -5.39 -12.31
CA ASN A 38 -19.76 -5.75 -11.12
C ASN A 38 -19.74 -4.58 -10.15
N ASP A 39 -20.91 -4.16 -9.67
CA ASP A 39 -21.03 -2.98 -8.80
C ASP A 39 -20.29 -3.16 -7.49
N PHE A 40 -20.31 -4.36 -6.92
CA PHE A 40 -19.60 -4.66 -5.69
C PHE A 40 -18.09 -4.53 -5.89
N VAL A 41 -17.56 -5.16 -6.95
CA VAL A 41 -16.13 -5.10 -7.26
C VAL A 41 -15.68 -3.67 -7.51
N ARG A 42 -16.47 -2.91 -8.25
CA ARG A 42 -16.15 -1.51 -8.55
C ARG A 42 -16.16 -0.66 -7.28
N SER A 43 -17.10 -0.89 -6.37
CA SER A 43 -17.16 -0.16 -5.10
C SER A 43 -15.93 -0.45 -4.25
N VAL A 44 -15.54 -1.71 -4.11
CA VAL A 44 -14.34 -2.10 -3.37
C VAL A 44 -13.10 -1.48 -4.00
N TRP A 45 -12.99 -1.58 -5.33
CA TRP A 45 -11.85 -1.03 -6.05
C TRP A 45 -11.75 0.48 -5.89
N SER A 46 -12.87 1.21 -6.02
CA SER A 46 -12.88 2.66 -5.83
C SER A 46 -12.42 3.07 -4.44
N THR A 47 -12.88 2.34 -3.42
CA THR A 47 -12.49 2.61 -2.04
C THR A 47 -11.00 2.38 -1.84
N VAL A 48 -10.49 1.25 -2.32
CA VAL A 48 -9.07 0.90 -2.22
C VAL A 48 -8.21 1.94 -2.93
N VAL A 49 -8.60 2.34 -4.14
CA VAL A 49 -7.88 3.35 -4.91
C VAL A 49 -7.86 4.68 -4.17
N ALA A 50 -9.00 5.09 -3.62
CA ALA A 50 -9.08 6.35 -2.89
C ALA A 50 -8.15 6.38 -1.68
N LEU A 51 -7.95 5.23 -1.03
CA LEU A 51 -7.06 5.13 0.13
C LEU A 51 -5.59 5.05 -0.25
N THR A 52 -5.26 4.47 -1.39
CA THR A 52 -3.87 4.20 -1.78
C THR A 52 -3.30 5.19 -2.79
N GLU A 53 -4.14 5.82 -3.60
CA GLU A 53 -3.69 6.69 -4.69
C GLU A 53 -2.83 7.86 -4.21
N PRO A 54 -3.15 8.55 -3.10
CA PRO A 54 -2.30 9.66 -2.67
C PRO A 54 -0.86 9.25 -2.39
N ALA A 55 -0.65 8.01 -1.92
CA ALA A 55 0.70 7.50 -1.65
C ALA A 55 1.35 6.93 -2.91
N LEU A 56 0.56 6.32 -3.80
CA LEU A 56 1.06 5.66 -5.00
C LEU A 56 1.40 6.63 -6.11
N ARG A 57 0.71 7.77 -6.18
CA ARG A 57 0.86 8.70 -7.28
C ARG A 57 2.29 9.21 -7.44
N PRO A 58 3.00 9.67 -6.38
CA PRO A 58 4.39 10.08 -6.52
C PRO A 58 5.30 8.96 -6.99
N ILE A 59 5.03 7.73 -6.54
CA ILE A 59 5.84 6.56 -6.93
C ILE A 59 5.68 6.28 -8.41
N ARG A 60 4.46 6.36 -8.93
CA ARG A 60 4.19 6.10 -10.34
C ARG A 60 4.89 7.09 -11.26
N ARG A 61 5.15 8.31 -10.79
CA ARG A 61 5.86 9.31 -11.59
C ARG A 61 7.28 8.88 -11.92
N TYR A 62 7.91 8.10 -11.06
CA TYR A 62 9.30 7.71 -11.20
C TYR A 62 9.46 6.31 -11.78
N LEU A 63 8.37 5.58 -11.94
CA LEU A 63 8.43 4.21 -12.45
C LEU A 63 8.22 4.19 -13.96
N PRO A 64 8.99 3.34 -14.67
CA PRO A 64 8.76 3.13 -16.09
C PRO A 64 7.44 2.37 -16.31
N ASN A 65 6.92 2.46 -17.52
CA ASN A 65 5.74 1.69 -17.91
C ASN A 65 6.11 0.21 -17.96
N THR A 66 5.40 -0.62 -17.19
CA THR A 66 5.68 -2.04 -17.05
C THR A 66 4.70 -2.92 -17.81
N GLY A 67 4.05 -2.37 -18.84
CA GLY A 67 3.23 -3.17 -19.72
C GLY A 67 1.90 -3.64 -19.12
N GLY A 68 1.31 -2.86 -18.23
CA GLY A 68 -0.01 -3.13 -17.69
C GLY A 68 -0.02 -3.74 -16.29
N ILE A 69 1.13 -4.23 -15.81
CA ILE A 69 1.25 -4.71 -14.43
C ILE A 69 1.73 -3.57 -13.56
N ASP A 70 0.93 -3.24 -12.55
CA ASP A 70 1.25 -2.16 -11.64
C ASP A 70 2.12 -2.68 -10.49
N ILE A 71 3.40 -2.27 -10.47
CA ILE A 71 4.32 -2.66 -9.41
C ILE A 71 4.44 -1.58 -8.32
N SER A 72 3.74 -0.44 -8.49
CA SER A 72 3.79 0.65 -7.51
C SER A 72 3.40 0.20 -6.10
N PRO A 73 2.34 -0.60 -5.91
CA PRO A 73 2.00 -1.08 -4.57
C PRO A 73 3.11 -1.89 -3.92
N VAL A 74 3.85 -2.69 -4.70
CA VAL A 74 4.96 -3.48 -4.17
C VAL A 74 6.06 -2.56 -3.66
N ILE A 75 6.40 -1.53 -4.41
CA ILE A 75 7.42 -0.57 -4.03
C ILE A 75 7.00 0.19 -2.78
N LEU A 76 5.76 0.63 -2.71
CA LEU A 76 5.24 1.31 -1.53
C LEU A 76 5.28 0.39 -0.30
N PHE A 77 4.92 -0.87 -0.47
CA PHE A 77 4.97 -1.86 0.60
C PHE A 77 6.40 -1.99 1.15
N LEU A 78 7.38 -2.11 0.26
CA LEU A 78 8.78 -2.20 0.66
C LEU A 78 9.26 -0.93 1.34
N ALA A 79 8.82 0.24 0.88
CA ALA A 79 9.15 1.51 1.51
C ALA A 79 8.60 1.58 2.93
N ILE A 80 7.38 1.10 3.16
CA ILE A 80 6.78 1.05 4.49
C ILE A 80 7.57 0.09 5.39
N LEU A 81 7.97 -1.07 4.88
CA LEU A 81 8.80 -2.00 5.64
C LEU A 81 10.11 -1.34 6.06
N LEU A 82 10.74 -0.59 5.16
CA LEU A 82 11.97 0.12 5.47
C LEU A 82 11.75 1.15 6.58
N VAL A 83 10.67 1.93 6.49
CA VAL A 83 10.33 2.93 7.50
C VAL A 83 10.11 2.25 8.86
N GLU A 84 9.38 1.13 8.88
CA GLU A 84 9.14 0.39 10.11
C GLU A 84 10.45 -0.11 10.73
N GLN A 85 11.37 -0.64 9.92
CA GLN A 85 12.65 -1.11 10.40
C GLN A 85 13.50 0.02 10.96
N ILE A 86 13.47 1.18 10.32
CA ILE A 86 14.16 2.37 10.84
C ILE A 86 13.60 2.75 12.20
N ILE A 87 12.28 2.75 12.35
CA ILE A 87 11.64 3.08 13.63
C ILE A 87 12.06 2.08 14.71
N VAL A 88 11.99 0.79 14.42
CA VAL A 88 12.28 -0.25 15.39
C VAL A 88 13.76 -0.27 15.79
N LEU A 89 14.65 -0.12 14.81
CA LEU A 89 16.09 -0.28 15.06
C LEU A 89 16.77 0.98 15.56
N TYR A 90 16.30 2.16 15.14
CA TYR A 90 17.01 3.41 15.41
C TYR A 90 16.26 4.37 16.34
N ILE A 91 14.94 4.36 16.31
CA ILE A 91 14.14 5.28 17.10
C ILE A 91 13.62 4.61 18.36
N TYR A 92 13.08 3.42 18.26
CA TYR A 92 12.40 2.72 19.34
C TYR A 92 13.31 2.51 20.56
N PRO A 93 14.60 2.13 20.41
CA PRO A 93 15.48 1.94 21.59
C PRO A 93 15.72 3.22 22.39
N TYR A 94 15.51 4.39 21.79
CA TYR A 94 15.74 5.68 22.43
C TYR A 94 14.47 6.31 22.99
N VAL A 95 13.35 5.60 22.96
CA VAL A 95 12.05 6.12 23.36
C VAL A 95 11.53 5.33 24.55
N PHE A 96 10.94 6.04 25.51
CA PHE A 96 10.39 5.43 26.73
C PHE A 96 8.90 5.16 26.63
#